data_9114886aa1f5b5f2a7c0615e9d7a320e
#
_entry.id   9114886aa1f5b5f2a7c0615e9d7a320e
#
_cell.length_a   1.000
_cell.length_b   1.000
_cell.length_c   1.000
_cell.angle_alpha   90.00
_cell.angle_beta   90.00
_cell.angle_gamma   90.00
#
_symmetry.space_group_name_H-M   'P 1'
#
loop_
_entity.id
_entity.type
_entity.pdbx_description
1 polymer ?
#
loop_
_entity_poly.entity_id
_entity_poly.type
_entity_poly.pdbx_seq_one_letter_code
_entity_poly.pdbx_strand_id
1 'polypeptide(L)'
;MQILDLSENKLEGEISAGIANLAGLQYLALDTNPLRGVLPDAFTQTALTEIHLENTYLRGLVPATLKARHDAGAKVYLNNNYMTGAVLKDMPNNSGNFTDGAASEQHQLAGTRSTVTVSKDGTVNLYALLLNKSLTTGSTAKVLLRPDEYVVTFDDTKVQVTADSSGIYVKALTDIPLNTNFSITIQIKDNTGSEYSKVKLTLTTDVTSGGGGGIGGGGGGTTETPKAEHKLYINGFTDGMFHAERNITREQTAKMLIDALEKETAEPEQSSYTDVANNRWSYRWVEAASKEGYMVGYNGGVFKPESAITRAEMATALSRIAAKEGLIMTSSTKTFSDVADGKWYSSYIRQAVQYGLISGYTDGTFRPEQYITRAETVTMINRMLGRNYETATELHSMACPFPDVSQSNWAYGNIMEAAITHKH
;
A
#
# COMPACT_ATOMS: atom_id res chain seq x y z
N MET A 1 3.33 30.98 -24.62
CA MET A 1 4.03 29.70 -24.28
C MET A 1 3.73 28.73 -25.40
N GLN A 2 4.74 28.09 -25.99
CA GLN A 2 4.56 27.10 -27.06
C GLN A 2 4.84 25.68 -26.59
N ILE A 3 5.72 25.53 -25.63
CA ILE A 3 6.11 24.24 -25.03
C ILE A 3 5.86 24.32 -23.54
N LEU A 4 5.16 23.32 -23.00
CA LEU A 4 5.03 23.08 -21.58
C LEU A 4 5.40 21.63 -21.31
N ASP A 5 6.59 21.45 -20.75
CA ASP A 5 7.08 20.13 -20.36
C ASP A 5 7.27 20.12 -18.83
N LEU A 6 6.45 19.31 -18.18
CA LEU A 6 6.46 19.07 -16.75
C LEU A 6 6.48 17.55 -16.47
N SER A 7 6.91 16.74 -17.45
CA SER A 7 7.03 15.30 -17.33
C SER A 7 8.02 14.88 -16.21
N GLU A 8 7.93 13.63 -15.78
CA GLU A 8 8.83 13.02 -14.79
C GLU A 8 8.96 13.81 -13.48
N ASN A 9 7.85 14.36 -12.97
CA ASN A 9 7.80 15.11 -11.73
C ASN A 9 6.89 14.45 -10.69
N LYS A 10 6.53 15.18 -9.66
CA LYS A 10 5.62 14.75 -8.59
C LYS A 10 4.35 15.60 -8.55
N LEU A 11 3.85 15.97 -9.72
CA LEU A 11 2.61 16.72 -9.83
C LEU A 11 1.44 15.82 -9.45
N GLU A 12 0.64 16.28 -8.51
CA GLU A 12 -0.54 15.57 -8.01
C GLU A 12 -1.82 16.38 -8.32
N GLY A 13 -2.97 15.69 -8.20
CA GLY A 13 -4.27 16.30 -8.40
C GLY A 13 -4.75 16.20 -9.83
N GLU A 14 -5.75 17.00 -10.18
CA GLU A 14 -6.44 16.97 -11.48
C GLU A 14 -5.84 17.97 -12.45
N ILE A 15 -5.90 17.65 -13.75
CA ILE A 15 -5.52 18.60 -14.79
C ILE A 15 -6.62 19.65 -14.91
N SER A 16 -6.25 20.91 -14.68
CA SER A 16 -7.20 22.04 -14.73
C SER A 16 -7.70 22.31 -16.13
N ALA A 17 -9.00 22.64 -16.27
CA ALA A 17 -9.57 23.16 -17.50
C ALA A 17 -8.92 24.50 -17.95
N GLY A 18 -8.19 25.17 -17.07
CA GLY A 18 -7.38 26.34 -17.37
C GLY A 18 -6.31 26.12 -18.45
N ILE A 19 -6.00 24.86 -18.80
CA ILE A 19 -5.11 24.52 -19.91
C ILE A 19 -5.60 25.11 -21.24
N ALA A 20 -6.92 25.30 -21.42
CA ALA A 20 -7.52 25.95 -22.59
C ALA A 20 -7.00 27.38 -22.80
N ASN A 21 -6.57 28.07 -21.75
CA ASN A 21 -6.07 29.45 -21.81
C ASN A 21 -4.67 29.56 -22.44
N LEU A 22 -4.00 28.44 -22.69
CA LEU A 22 -2.67 28.39 -23.29
C LEU A 22 -2.79 28.32 -24.82
N ALA A 23 -3.41 29.36 -25.45
CA ALA A 23 -3.81 29.37 -26.85
C ALA A 23 -2.67 29.09 -27.85
N GLY A 24 -1.42 29.44 -27.51
CA GLY A 24 -0.23 29.20 -28.34
C GLY A 24 0.51 27.89 -28.07
N LEU A 25 -0.02 26.99 -27.22
CA LEU A 25 0.62 25.75 -26.86
C LEU A 25 0.67 24.79 -28.06
N GLN A 26 1.86 24.26 -28.35
CA GLN A 26 2.14 23.31 -29.42
C GLN A 26 2.53 21.92 -28.90
N TYR A 27 3.21 21.88 -27.76
CA TYR A 27 3.68 20.68 -27.09
C TYR A 27 3.32 20.71 -25.62
N LEU A 28 2.71 19.63 -25.13
CA LEU A 28 2.34 19.43 -23.74
C LEU A 28 2.86 18.08 -23.27
N ALA A 29 3.70 18.05 -22.22
CA ALA A 29 4.10 16.83 -21.52
C ALA A 29 3.79 16.96 -20.03
N LEU A 30 2.95 16.06 -19.53
CA LEU A 30 2.57 15.91 -18.11
C LEU A 30 2.73 14.46 -17.67
N ASP A 31 3.27 13.61 -18.51
CA ASP A 31 3.46 12.19 -18.30
C ASP A 31 4.35 11.89 -17.09
N THR A 32 4.26 10.64 -16.60
CA THR A 32 5.10 10.15 -15.50
C THR A 32 4.99 11.03 -14.24
N ASN A 33 3.75 11.47 -13.96
CA ASN A 33 3.37 12.22 -12.76
C ASN A 33 2.19 11.52 -12.08
N PRO A 34 2.00 11.61 -10.75
CA PRO A 34 0.84 11.06 -10.05
C PRO A 34 -0.44 11.91 -10.22
N LEU A 35 -0.67 12.44 -11.42
CA LEU A 35 -1.90 13.16 -11.80
C LEU A 35 -3.10 12.21 -11.79
N ARG A 36 -4.27 12.71 -11.39
CA ARG A 36 -5.47 11.91 -11.13
C ARG A 36 -6.71 12.56 -11.75
N GLY A 37 -7.84 11.89 -11.61
CA GLY A 37 -9.11 12.42 -12.02
C GLY A 37 -9.41 12.16 -13.48
N VAL A 38 -10.40 12.91 -14.01
CA VAL A 38 -10.78 12.86 -15.40
C VAL A 38 -10.09 13.98 -16.18
N LEU A 39 -9.84 13.72 -17.45
CA LEU A 39 -9.33 14.77 -18.33
C LEU A 39 -10.40 15.85 -18.54
N PRO A 40 -10.06 17.14 -18.41
CA PRO A 40 -11.00 18.21 -18.74
C PRO A 40 -11.28 18.24 -20.25
N ASP A 41 -12.50 18.57 -20.64
CA ASP A 41 -12.84 18.81 -22.06
C ASP A 41 -12.39 20.23 -22.49
N ALA A 42 -11.07 20.45 -22.49
CA ALA A 42 -10.46 21.77 -22.61
C ALA A 42 -9.24 21.83 -23.56
N PHE A 43 -9.05 20.82 -24.41
CA PHE A 43 -7.93 20.76 -25.38
C PHE A 43 -8.32 21.44 -26.69
N THR A 44 -8.59 22.74 -26.63
CA THR A 44 -9.14 23.54 -27.76
C THR A 44 -8.08 24.22 -28.62
N GLN A 45 -6.82 24.19 -28.23
CA GLN A 45 -5.70 24.85 -28.89
C GLN A 45 -5.42 24.20 -30.26
N THR A 46 -5.64 24.93 -31.32
CA THR A 46 -5.41 24.43 -32.70
C THR A 46 -3.95 24.20 -33.03
N ALA A 47 -3.04 24.90 -32.35
CA ALA A 47 -1.61 24.72 -32.50
C ALA A 47 -1.01 23.49 -31.76
N LEU A 48 -1.79 22.83 -30.89
CA LEU A 48 -1.33 21.71 -30.08
C LEU A 48 -1.21 20.45 -30.97
N THR A 49 0.04 20.02 -31.19
CA THR A 49 0.40 18.95 -32.12
C THR A 49 0.96 17.70 -31.41
N GLU A 50 1.36 17.82 -30.17
CA GLU A 50 1.90 16.67 -29.41
C GLU A 50 1.52 16.79 -27.94
N ILE A 51 0.98 15.68 -27.36
CA ILE A 51 0.38 15.64 -26.03
C ILE A 51 0.78 14.33 -25.34
N HIS A 52 1.53 14.44 -24.25
CA HIS A 52 2.00 13.33 -23.41
C HIS A 52 1.28 13.34 -22.06
N LEU A 53 0.45 12.33 -21.82
CA LEU A 53 -0.33 12.12 -20.61
C LEU A 53 -0.21 10.67 -20.11
N GLU A 54 0.74 9.91 -20.63
CA GLU A 54 0.96 8.52 -20.27
C GLU A 54 1.57 8.39 -18.86
N ASN A 55 1.49 7.18 -18.29
CA ASN A 55 2.06 6.84 -16.98
C ASN A 55 1.56 7.76 -15.86
N THR A 56 0.26 8.05 -15.84
CA THR A 56 -0.43 8.81 -14.80
C THR A 56 -1.56 7.97 -14.19
N TYR A 57 -2.43 8.57 -13.39
CA TYR A 57 -3.58 7.87 -12.79
C TYR A 57 -4.91 8.46 -13.30
N LEU A 58 -4.91 8.92 -14.55
CA LEU A 58 -6.09 9.46 -15.21
C LEU A 58 -7.13 8.35 -15.48
N ARG A 59 -8.41 8.69 -15.37
CA ARG A 59 -9.54 7.78 -15.56
C ARG A 59 -10.67 8.44 -16.38
N GLY A 60 -11.73 7.71 -16.59
CA GLY A 60 -12.88 8.22 -17.34
C GLY A 60 -12.69 8.14 -18.85
N LEU A 61 -13.50 8.89 -19.57
CA LEU A 61 -13.52 8.92 -21.02
C LEU A 61 -12.50 9.92 -21.58
N VAL A 62 -12.04 9.66 -22.80
CA VAL A 62 -11.29 10.67 -23.57
C VAL A 62 -12.20 11.83 -23.92
N PRO A 63 -11.85 13.08 -23.56
CA PRO A 63 -12.66 14.25 -23.89
C PRO A 63 -12.80 14.48 -25.40
N ALA A 64 -13.93 15.04 -25.81
CA ALA A 64 -14.20 15.31 -27.22
C ALA A 64 -13.19 16.29 -27.86
N THR A 65 -12.74 17.29 -27.11
CA THR A 65 -11.71 18.25 -27.57
C THR A 65 -10.37 17.58 -27.79
N LEU A 66 -9.96 16.63 -26.93
CA LEU A 66 -8.70 15.88 -27.10
C LEU A 66 -8.80 14.94 -28.31
N LYS A 67 -9.95 14.25 -28.47
CA LYS A 67 -10.21 13.47 -29.68
C LYS A 67 -10.11 14.32 -30.94
N ALA A 68 -10.71 15.50 -30.95
CA ALA A 68 -10.63 16.40 -32.08
C ALA A 68 -9.20 16.84 -32.43
N ARG A 69 -8.32 16.97 -31.44
CA ARG A 69 -6.88 17.24 -31.69
C ARG A 69 -6.21 16.05 -32.36
N HIS A 70 -6.47 14.84 -31.85
CA HIS A 70 -5.98 13.60 -32.48
C HIS A 70 -6.46 13.47 -33.92
N ASP A 71 -7.77 13.67 -34.18
CA ASP A 71 -8.35 13.58 -35.51
C ASP A 71 -7.80 14.66 -36.47
N ALA A 72 -7.35 15.79 -35.95
CA ALA A 72 -6.64 16.83 -36.68
C ALA A 72 -5.13 16.54 -36.88
N GLY A 73 -4.63 15.35 -36.48
CA GLY A 73 -3.28 14.91 -36.70
C GLY A 73 -2.31 15.15 -35.51
N ALA A 74 -2.80 15.60 -34.35
CA ALA A 74 -1.95 15.69 -33.16
C ALA A 74 -1.58 14.29 -32.65
N LYS A 75 -0.35 14.15 -32.18
CA LYS A 75 0.11 12.94 -31.48
C LYS A 75 -0.38 12.99 -30.03
N VAL A 76 -1.13 11.97 -29.60
CA VAL A 76 -1.70 11.89 -28.25
C VAL A 76 -1.31 10.57 -27.62
N TYR A 77 -0.62 10.64 -26.48
CA TYR A 77 -0.15 9.49 -25.72
C TYR A 77 -0.94 9.39 -24.40
N LEU A 78 -1.64 8.27 -24.19
CA LEU A 78 -2.55 8.03 -23.05
C LEU A 78 -2.32 6.68 -22.36
N ASN A 79 -1.28 5.94 -22.74
CA ASN A 79 -1.02 4.60 -22.21
C ASN A 79 -0.69 4.59 -20.70
N ASN A 80 -0.84 3.43 -20.06
CA ASN A 80 -0.60 3.23 -18.63
C ASN A 80 -1.41 4.17 -17.72
N ASN A 81 -2.69 4.33 -18.05
CA ASN A 81 -3.71 5.04 -17.27
C ASN A 81 -4.87 4.10 -16.92
N TYR A 82 -5.96 4.64 -16.40
CA TYR A 82 -7.21 3.94 -16.08
C TYR A 82 -8.37 4.39 -16.97
N MET A 83 -8.08 4.90 -18.13
CA MET A 83 -9.09 5.46 -19.05
C MET A 83 -9.92 4.37 -19.73
N THR A 84 -11.09 4.71 -20.21
CA THR A 84 -12.03 3.80 -20.86
C THR A 84 -12.78 4.48 -22.01
N GLY A 85 -13.49 3.68 -22.80
CA GLY A 85 -14.38 4.14 -23.85
C GLY A 85 -13.94 3.74 -25.26
N ALA A 86 -14.91 3.67 -26.17
CA ALA A 86 -14.70 3.25 -27.55
C ALA A 86 -13.74 4.16 -28.33
N VAL A 87 -13.67 5.43 -27.96
CA VAL A 87 -12.79 6.42 -28.59
C VAL A 87 -11.32 6.05 -28.49
N LEU A 88 -10.92 5.36 -27.41
CA LEU A 88 -9.54 4.89 -27.26
C LEU A 88 -9.13 3.90 -28.37
N LYS A 89 -10.07 3.15 -28.96
CA LYS A 89 -9.80 2.26 -30.09
C LYS A 89 -9.39 3.01 -31.36
N ASP A 90 -9.91 4.22 -31.49
CA ASP A 90 -9.73 5.07 -32.65
C ASP A 90 -8.51 6.01 -32.49
N MET A 91 -7.86 5.96 -31.32
CA MET A 91 -6.68 6.76 -30.99
C MET A 91 -5.45 5.86 -30.84
N PRO A 92 -4.87 5.37 -31.96
CA PRO A 92 -3.63 4.64 -31.87
C PRO A 92 -2.56 5.53 -31.27
N ASN A 93 -1.87 5.08 -30.22
CA ASN A 93 -0.71 5.80 -29.79
C ASN A 93 0.35 5.72 -30.90
N ASN A 94 1.18 6.74 -31.02
CA ASN A 94 2.23 6.78 -32.01
C ASN A 94 3.35 5.74 -31.76
N SER A 95 3.28 4.94 -30.73
CA SER A 95 4.14 3.77 -30.50
C SER A 95 3.62 2.50 -31.18
N GLY A 96 2.51 2.56 -31.88
CA GLY A 96 1.98 1.47 -32.71
C GLY A 96 1.25 0.35 -31.96
N ASN A 97 0.89 0.54 -30.69
CA ASN A 97 0.45 -0.54 -29.82
C ASN A 97 -1.04 -0.57 -29.45
N PHE A 98 -1.89 0.26 -30.05
CA PHE A 98 -3.34 0.14 -29.88
C PHE A 98 -3.95 -0.86 -30.87
N THR A 99 -3.47 -2.11 -30.90
CA THR A 99 -3.91 -3.06 -31.91
C THR A 99 -5.26 -3.70 -31.66
N ASP A 100 -5.85 -3.58 -30.44
CA ASP A 100 -7.14 -4.22 -30.13
C ASP A 100 -8.05 -3.41 -29.21
N GLY A 101 -8.00 -2.13 -29.36
CA GLY A 101 -8.71 -1.23 -28.49
C GLY A 101 -7.91 -0.98 -27.21
N ALA A 102 -8.01 0.19 -26.78
CA ALA A 102 -7.34 0.82 -25.66
C ALA A 102 -7.22 0.04 -24.38
N ALA A 103 -7.94 -1.03 -24.25
CA ALA A 103 -7.84 -1.90 -23.09
C ALA A 103 -6.45 -2.51 -22.91
N SER A 104 -5.66 -2.70 -23.98
CA SER A 104 -4.33 -3.34 -23.87
C SER A 104 -3.26 -2.46 -23.22
N GLU A 105 -3.40 -1.14 -23.32
CA GLU A 105 -2.45 -0.16 -22.79
C GLU A 105 -2.96 0.55 -21.51
N GLN A 106 -4.15 0.20 -21.05
CA GLN A 106 -4.73 0.75 -19.83
C GLN A 106 -4.66 -0.27 -18.68
N HIS A 107 -4.67 0.20 -17.46
CA HIS A 107 -4.75 -0.67 -16.29
C HIS A 107 -6.16 -1.23 -16.14
N GLN A 108 -6.24 -2.55 -16.00
CA GLN A 108 -7.47 -3.25 -15.67
C GLN A 108 -7.59 -3.45 -14.15
N LEU A 109 -8.78 -3.25 -13.60
CA LEU A 109 -9.07 -3.61 -12.22
C LEU A 109 -9.26 -5.13 -12.12
N ALA A 110 -8.56 -5.74 -11.18
CA ALA A 110 -8.68 -7.16 -10.85
C ALA A 110 -8.80 -7.35 -9.33
N GLY A 111 -9.29 -8.49 -8.88
CA GLY A 111 -9.33 -8.88 -7.47
C GLY A 111 -8.34 -10.00 -7.19
N THR A 112 -7.76 -10.04 -6.01
CA THR A 112 -6.94 -11.16 -5.53
C THR A 112 -7.74 -12.45 -5.38
N ARG A 113 -9.05 -12.32 -5.17
CA ARG A 113 -10.01 -13.41 -5.00
C ARG A 113 -11.40 -12.98 -5.46
N SER A 114 -12.26 -13.95 -5.77
CA SER A 114 -13.65 -13.71 -6.16
C SER A 114 -14.64 -13.85 -5.00
N THR A 115 -14.23 -14.48 -3.90
CA THR A 115 -15.06 -14.73 -2.72
C THR A 115 -14.39 -14.17 -1.47
N VAL A 116 -15.18 -13.56 -0.61
CA VAL A 116 -14.71 -12.93 0.65
C VAL A 116 -15.70 -13.31 1.76
N THR A 117 -15.16 -13.78 2.86
CA THR A 117 -15.97 -14.07 4.06
C THR A 117 -16.03 -12.83 4.95
N VAL A 118 -17.24 -12.48 5.38
CA VAL A 118 -17.49 -11.41 6.34
C VAL A 118 -18.08 -12.03 7.59
N SER A 119 -17.34 -12.02 8.68
CA SER A 119 -17.84 -12.52 9.96
C SER A 119 -18.91 -11.58 10.52
N LYS A 120 -19.83 -12.14 11.32
CA LYS A 120 -20.82 -11.34 12.06
C LYS A 120 -20.10 -10.27 12.88
N ASP A 121 -20.55 -9.04 12.76
CA ASP A 121 -19.93 -7.86 13.39
C ASP A 121 -18.49 -7.52 12.91
N GLY A 122 -17.93 -8.34 12.01
CA GLY A 122 -16.63 -8.10 11.40
C GLY A 122 -16.68 -7.07 10.27
N THR A 123 -15.54 -6.45 10.03
CA THR A 123 -15.35 -5.52 8.91
C THR A 123 -14.24 -6.02 8.01
N VAL A 124 -14.47 -6.04 6.71
CA VAL A 124 -13.48 -6.45 5.70
C VAL A 124 -13.11 -5.25 4.85
N ASN A 125 -11.81 -5.03 4.66
CA ASN A 125 -11.31 -4.02 3.73
C ASN A 125 -11.18 -4.62 2.32
N LEU A 126 -12.14 -4.32 1.46
CA LEU A 126 -12.15 -4.79 0.07
C LEU A 126 -11.09 -4.13 -0.79
N TYR A 127 -10.65 -2.92 -0.45
CA TYR A 127 -9.62 -2.21 -1.21
C TYR A 127 -8.29 -2.96 -1.21
N ALA A 128 -7.95 -3.63 -0.11
CA ALA A 128 -6.76 -4.47 0.00
C ALA A 128 -6.78 -5.70 -0.94
N LEU A 129 -7.93 -6.03 -1.51
CA LEU A 129 -8.11 -7.14 -2.45
C LEU A 129 -8.02 -6.72 -3.92
N LEU A 130 -7.92 -5.41 -4.19
CA LEU A 130 -7.87 -4.90 -5.55
C LEU A 130 -6.44 -4.93 -6.10
N LEU A 131 -6.32 -5.24 -7.36
CA LEU A 131 -5.06 -5.26 -8.12
C LEU A 131 -5.23 -4.52 -9.44
N ASN A 132 -4.15 -3.89 -9.89
CA ASN A 132 -3.97 -3.53 -11.30
C ASN A 132 -3.52 -4.77 -12.07
N LYS A 133 -4.12 -5.01 -13.19
CA LYS A 133 -3.68 -6.05 -14.13
C LYS A 133 -3.28 -5.41 -15.45
N SER A 134 -2.08 -5.68 -15.90
CA SER A 134 -1.67 -5.36 -17.25
C SER A 134 -2.37 -6.29 -18.21
N LEU A 135 -3.05 -5.76 -19.21
CA LEU A 135 -3.71 -6.55 -20.25
C LEU A 135 -2.70 -7.10 -21.26
N THR A 136 -1.55 -6.44 -21.40
CA THR A 136 -0.47 -6.88 -22.33
C THR A 136 0.31 -8.03 -21.76
N THR A 137 0.74 -7.97 -20.49
CA THR A 137 1.62 -8.97 -19.87
C THR A 137 0.88 -9.93 -18.96
N GLY A 138 -0.35 -9.65 -18.58
CA GLY A 138 -1.11 -10.39 -17.57
C GLY A 138 -0.55 -10.22 -16.14
N SER A 139 0.52 -9.45 -15.96
CA SER A 139 1.10 -9.17 -14.64
C SER A 139 0.14 -8.40 -13.77
N THR A 140 0.19 -8.63 -12.47
CA THR A 140 -0.62 -7.93 -11.48
C THR A 140 0.26 -7.10 -10.56
N ALA A 141 -0.22 -5.93 -10.20
CA ALA A 141 0.41 -5.02 -9.24
C ALA A 141 -0.66 -4.44 -8.30
N LYS A 142 -0.22 -3.82 -7.23
CA LYS A 142 -1.12 -3.10 -6.33
C LYS A 142 -1.84 -1.97 -7.07
N VAL A 143 -3.11 -1.71 -6.72
CA VAL A 143 -3.85 -0.57 -7.28
C VAL A 143 -3.22 0.75 -6.86
N LEU A 144 -3.23 1.72 -7.78
CA LEU A 144 -2.65 3.04 -7.59
C LEU A 144 -3.72 4.14 -7.39
N LEU A 145 -4.98 3.86 -7.76
CA LEU A 145 -6.12 4.73 -7.46
C LEU A 145 -6.43 4.69 -5.97
N ARG A 146 -6.93 5.79 -5.43
CA ARG A 146 -7.34 5.90 -4.02
C ARG A 146 -8.71 5.25 -3.80
N PRO A 147 -9.07 4.87 -2.54
CA PRO A 147 -10.38 4.27 -2.25
C PRO A 147 -11.58 5.12 -2.67
N ASP A 148 -11.48 6.44 -2.58
CA ASP A 148 -12.52 7.41 -2.99
C ASP A 148 -12.66 7.56 -4.52
N GLU A 149 -11.77 6.93 -5.28
CA GLU A 149 -11.82 6.88 -6.76
C GLU A 149 -12.58 5.66 -7.29
N TYR A 150 -13.24 4.91 -6.40
CA TYR A 150 -14.12 3.79 -6.75
C TYR A 150 -15.58 4.07 -6.40
N VAL A 151 -16.47 3.43 -7.13
CA VAL A 151 -17.89 3.31 -6.81
C VAL A 151 -18.17 1.87 -6.41
N VAL A 152 -18.84 1.69 -5.29
CA VAL A 152 -19.23 0.37 -4.80
C VAL A 152 -20.74 0.21 -4.92
N THR A 153 -21.17 -0.83 -5.64
CA THR A 153 -22.59 -1.21 -5.76
C THR A 153 -22.85 -2.47 -4.96
N PHE A 154 -23.83 -2.43 -4.08
CA PHE A 154 -24.15 -3.50 -3.13
C PHE A 154 -25.63 -3.49 -2.74
N ASP A 155 -26.08 -4.55 -2.06
CA ASP A 155 -27.40 -4.62 -1.46
C ASP A 155 -27.33 -4.03 -0.03
N ASP A 156 -27.86 -2.85 0.14
CA ASP A 156 -27.84 -2.08 1.39
C ASP A 156 -28.75 -2.67 2.50
N THR A 157 -29.59 -3.64 2.15
CA THR A 157 -30.33 -4.43 3.15
C THR A 157 -29.48 -5.51 3.81
N LYS A 158 -28.31 -5.81 3.29
CA LYS A 158 -27.44 -6.91 3.75
C LYS A 158 -26.11 -6.44 4.31
N VAL A 159 -25.58 -5.35 3.77
CA VAL A 159 -24.28 -4.84 4.18
C VAL A 159 -24.28 -3.33 4.30
N GLN A 160 -23.43 -2.84 5.18
CA GLN A 160 -23.01 -1.46 5.22
C GLN A 160 -21.64 -1.35 4.56
N VAL A 161 -21.50 -0.40 3.63
CA VAL A 161 -20.23 -0.08 2.98
C VAL A 161 -19.82 1.33 3.38
N THR A 162 -18.58 1.48 3.81
CA THR A 162 -17.96 2.77 4.06
C THR A 162 -16.64 2.84 3.30
N ALA A 163 -16.35 3.97 2.69
CA ALA A 163 -15.09 4.22 2.01
C ALA A 163 -14.46 5.50 2.55
N ASP A 164 -13.18 5.42 2.84
CA ASP A 164 -12.37 6.56 3.24
C ASP A 164 -11.00 6.47 2.56
N SER A 165 -10.09 7.38 2.87
CA SER A 165 -8.74 7.41 2.29
C SER A 165 -7.90 6.16 2.61
N SER A 166 -8.31 5.30 3.54
CA SER A 166 -7.58 4.10 3.96
C SER A 166 -8.15 2.80 3.38
N GLY A 167 -9.41 2.80 2.90
CA GLY A 167 -10.00 1.59 2.36
C GLY A 167 -11.45 1.70 1.96
N ILE A 168 -11.97 0.57 1.47
CA ILE A 168 -13.38 0.30 1.20
C ILE A 168 -13.77 -0.80 2.18
N TYR A 169 -14.52 -0.44 3.20
CA TYR A 169 -14.86 -1.33 4.29
C TYR A 169 -16.30 -1.82 4.15
N VAL A 170 -16.48 -3.13 4.32
CA VAL A 170 -17.78 -3.77 4.29
C VAL A 170 -18.04 -4.46 5.62
N LYS A 171 -19.21 -4.17 6.19
CA LYS A 171 -19.71 -4.79 7.40
C LYS A 171 -21.05 -5.47 7.10
N ALA A 172 -21.20 -6.73 7.51
CA ALA A 172 -22.49 -7.41 7.44
C ALA A 172 -23.47 -6.84 8.47
N LEU A 173 -24.74 -6.65 8.09
CA LEU A 173 -25.78 -6.24 9.03
C LEU A 173 -26.17 -7.41 9.95
N THR A 174 -26.61 -7.10 11.16
CA THR A 174 -26.78 -8.05 12.27
C THR A 174 -27.81 -9.15 12.04
N ASP A 175 -28.77 -8.93 11.13
CA ASP A 175 -29.90 -9.84 10.90
C ASP A 175 -29.76 -10.71 9.66
N ILE A 176 -28.57 -10.79 9.06
CA ILE A 176 -28.35 -11.63 7.89
C ILE A 176 -28.11 -13.07 8.32
N PRO A 177 -28.83 -14.04 7.74
CA PRO A 177 -28.54 -15.45 8.00
C PRO A 177 -27.14 -15.84 7.60
N LEU A 178 -26.58 -16.79 8.34
CA LEU A 178 -25.28 -17.35 8.04
C LEU A 178 -25.24 -18.06 6.68
N ASN A 179 -24.07 -18.12 6.07
CA ASN A 179 -23.86 -18.67 4.73
C ASN A 179 -24.71 -17.97 3.65
N THR A 180 -25.09 -16.72 3.89
CA THR A 180 -25.77 -15.91 2.88
C THR A 180 -24.74 -15.33 1.93
N ASN A 181 -24.91 -15.63 0.63
CA ASN A 181 -24.08 -15.07 -0.42
C ASN A 181 -24.74 -13.80 -0.99
N PHE A 182 -23.95 -12.77 -1.17
CA PHE A 182 -24.37 -11.55 -1.87
C PHE A 182 -23.22 -10.97 -2.67
N SER A 183 -23.55 -10.25 -3.73
CA SER A 183 -22.56 -9.69 -4.65
C SER A 183 -22.26 -8.23 -4.31
N ILE A 184 -20.98 -7.87 -4.36
CA ILE A 184 -20.52 -6.49 -4.37
C ILE A 184 -19.78 -6.23 -5.68
N THR A 185 -20.06 -5.11 -6.31
CA THR A 185 -19.32 -4.64 -7.46
C THR A 185 -18.52 -3.40 -7.09
N ILE A 186 -17.23 -3.44 -7.30
CA ILE A 186 -16.32 -2.29 -7.14
C ILE A 186 -15.91 -1.86 -8.54
N GLN A 187 -16.14 -0.60 -8.88
CA GLN A 187 -15.88 -0.04 -10.20
C GLN A 187 -15.04 1.23 -10.07
N ILE A 188 -14.11 1.44 -10.98
CA ILE A 188 -13.39 2.72 -11.08
C ILE A 188 -14.40 3.82 -11.38
N LYS A 189 -14.36 4.89 -10.58
CA LYS A 189 -15.21 6.08 -10.75
C LYS A 189 -15.04 6.66 -12.16
N ASP A 190 -16.11 7.19 -12.71
CA ASP A 190 -16.16 7.76 -14.06
C ASP A 190 -15.93 6.77 -15.22
N ASN A 191 -15.71 5.48 -14.94
CA ASN A 191 -15.54 4.42 -15.93
C ASN A 191 -16.83 3.59 -16.13
N THR A 192 -17.97 4.23 -16.18
CA THR A 192 -19.27 3.57 -16.31
C THR A 192 -19.36 2.75 -17.61
N GLY A 193 -19.87 1.52 -17.51
CA GLY A 193 -20.06 0.63 -18.65
C GLY A 193 -18.84 -0.21 -19.06
N SER A 194 -17.67 0.01 -18.47
CA SER A 194 -16.47 -0.79 -18.76
C SER A 194 -16.37 -2.04 -17.87
N GLU A 195 -16.31 -3.22 -18.49
CA GLU A 195 -16.08 -4.48 -17.79
C GLU A 195 -14.64 -4.59 -17.24
N TYR A 196 -13.67 -3.91 -17.86
CA TYR A 196 -12.26 -3.90 -17.43
C TYR A 196 -12.00 -3.03 -16.20
N SER A 197 -12.94 -2.15 -15.90
CA SER A 197 -12.84 -1.19 -14.79
C SER A 197 -13.58 -1.63 -13.55
N LYS A 198 -14.04 -2.89 -13.48
CA LYS A 198 -14.83 -3.40 -12.36
C LYS A 198 -14.40 -4.78 -11.88
N VAL A 199 -14.59 -5.01 -10.60
CA VAL A 199 -14.44 -6.31 -9.94
C VAL A 199 -15.76 -6.67 -9.27
N LYS A 200 -16.23 -7.90 -9.51
CA LYS A 200 -17.37 -8.47 -8.79
C LYS A 200 -16.83 -9.44 -7.74
N LEU A 201 -17.25 -9.25 -6.51
CA LEU A 201 -16.91 -10.11 -5.38
C LEU A 201 -18.18 -10.74 -4.83
N THR A 202 -18.11 -12.02 -4.49
CA THR A 202 -19.15 -12.69 -3.70
C THR A 202 -18.72 -12.63 -2.24
N LEU A 203 -19.57 -12.03 -1.39
CA LEU A 203 -19.37 -12.05 0.04
C LEU A 203 -20.23 -13.15 0.64
N THR A 204 -19.67 -13.87 1.59
CA THR A 204 -20.36 -14.92 2.36
C THR A 204 -20.33 -14.55 3.83
N THR A 205 -21.48 -14.53 4.48
CA THR A 205 -21.53 -14.35 5.93
C THR A 205 -21.20 -15.66 6.62
N ASP A 206 -20.26 -15.63 7.56
CA ASP A 206 -19.85 -16.80 8.34
C ASP A 206 -19.97 -16.55 9.84
N VAL A 207 -20.20 -17.63 10.58
CA VAL A 207 -20.13 -17.62 12.03
C VAL A 207 -18.74 -18.04 12.44
N THR A 208 -17.93 -17.15 12.87
CA THR A 208 -16.93 -17.52 13.85
C THR A 208 -17.17 -16.75 15.12
N SER A 209 -17.80 -17.30 15.96
CA SER A 209 -17.55 -17.80 17.29
C SER A 209 -18.43 -17.23 18.37
N GLY A 210 -18.96 -18.09 19.06
CA GLY A 210 -19.42 -18.01 20.42
C GLY A 210 -19.80 -19.42 20.86
N GLY A 211 -18.83 -20.13 21.39
CA GLY A 211 -18.97 -21.16 22.40
C GLY A 211 -19.96 -22.30 22.23
N GLY A 212 -19.44 -23.50 22.19
CA GLY A 212 -20.04 -24.62 22.91
C GLY A 212 -20.79 -25.70 22.13
N GLY A 213 -20.14 -26.82 21.90
CA GLY A 213 -20.77 -28.12 22.15
C GLY A 213 -21.40 -28.87 21.03
N GLY A 214 -20.74 -29.93 20.56
CA GLY A 214 -21.43 -31.23 20.44
C GLY A 214 -21.75 -31.83 19.09
N ILE A 215 -20.89 -32.74 18.66
CA ILE A 215 -21.15 -34.06 18.08
C ILE A 215 -21.88 -34.19 16.73
N GLY A 216 -21.20 -34.83 15.80
CA GLY A 216 -21.84 -35.72 14.83
C GLY A 216 -21.36 -35.68 13.41
N GLY A 217 -20.45 -36.54 13.07
CA GLY A 217 -20.01 -37.19 11.88
C GLY A 217 -20.63 -36.91 10.52
N GLY A 218 -19.77 -36.81 9.54
CA GLY A 218 -20.12 -36.95 8.15
C GLY A 218 -19.02 -36.34 7.26
N GLY A 219 -18.18 -37.20 6.67
CA GLY A 219 -17.05 -36.80 5.86
C GLY A 219 -17.45 -36.00 4.61
N GLY A 220 -16.76 -34.91 4.40
CA GLY A 220 -16.70 -34.15 3.17
C GLY A 220 -15.45 -33.33 3.23
N GLY A 221 -14.46 -33.65 2.39
CA GLY A 221 -13.20 -32.93 2.36
C GLY A 221 -13.38 -31.45 2.09
N THR A 222 -13.22 -30.66 3.10
CA THR A 222 -13.07 -29.20 2.97
C THR A 222 -11.64 -28.93 2.62
N THR A 223 -11.38 -28.52 1.39
CA THR A 223 -10.14 -27.83 1.07
C THR A 223 -10.16 -26.50 1.81
N GLU A 224 -9.58 -26.47 3.01
CA GLU A 224 -9.28 -25.22 3.71
C GLU A 224 -8.41 -24.37 2.77
N THR A 225 -8.88 -23.16 2.44
CA THR A 225 -8.00 -22.16 1.83
C THR A 225 -6.82 -21.97 2.78
N PRO A 226 -5.58 -22.07 2.28
CA PRO A 226 -4.42 -21.93 3.15
C PRO A 226 -4.49 -20.55 3.86
N LYS A 227 -4.60 -20.57 5.17
CA LYS A 227 -4.46 -19.36 5.98
C LYS A 227 -3.10 -18.75 5.69
N ALA A 228 -3.04 -17.43 5.54
CA ALA A 228 -1.77 -16.74 5.35
C ALA A 228 -0.86 -17.03 6.56
N GLU A 229 0.35 -17.51 6.30
CA GLU A 229 1.33 -17.78 7.33
C GLU A 229 2.08 -16.50 7.66
N HIS A 230 2.01 -16.05 8.90
CA HIS A 230 2.85 -15.00 9.44
C HIS A 230 4.13 -15.62 9.99
N LYS A 231 5.25 -15.43 9.30
CA LYS A 231 6.54 -15.91 9.77
C LYS A 231 7.09 -15.01 10.86
N LEU A 232 7.73 -15.63 11.82
CA LEU A 232 8.46 -14.89 12.84
C LEU A 232 9.62 -14.09 12.21
N TYR A 233 9.89 -12.90 12.73
CA TYR A 233 10.98 -12.04 12.25
C TYR A 233 11.88 -11.54 13.38
N ILE A 234 11.63 -11.96 14.62
CA ILE A 234 12.45 -11.62 15.78
C ILE A 234 12.65 -12.84 16.69
N ASN A 235 13.85 -12.92 17.27
CA ASN A 235 14.20 -13.90 18.27
C ASN A 235 14.57 -13.20 19.59
N GLY A 236 14.56 -13.93 20.70
CA GLY A 236 15.14 -13.49 21.95
C GLY A 236 16.67 -13.38 21.91
N PHE A 237 17.23 -12.91 22.99
CA PHE A 237 18.67 -12.91 23.20
C PHE A 237 19.16 -14.30 23.65
N THR A 238 20.48 -14.46 23.76
CA THR A 238 21.11 -15.72 24.18
C THR A 238 20.75 -16.15 25.59
N ASP A 239 20.26 -15.24 26.42
CA ASP A 239 19.74 -15.51 27.77
C ASP A 239 18.26 -15.98 27.76
N GLY A 240 17.64 -16.12 26.58
CA GLY A 240 16.26 -16.52 26.41
C GLY A 240 15.22 -15.42 26.68
N MET A 241 15.67 -14.20 26.93
CA MET A 241 14.80 -13.04 27.21
C MET A 241 14.52 -12.22 25.95
N PHE A 242 13.43 -11.46 25.98
CA PHE A 242 13.09 -10.49 24.92
C PHE A 242 13.71 -9.12 25.18
N HIS A 243 13.79 -8.70 26.41
CA HIS A 243 14.22 -7.36 26.82
C HIS A 243 13.41 -6.22 26.17
N ALA A 244 12.11 -6.21 26.41
CA ALA A 244 11.14 -5.31 25.76
C ALA A 244 11.54 -3.82 25.78
N GLU A 245 12.08 -3.36 26.91
CA GLU A 245 12.48 -1.96 27.13
C GLU A 245 13.91 -1.62 26.67
N ARG A 246 14.66 -2.62 26.18
CA ARG A 246 16.01 -2.37 25.67
C ARG A 246 15.98 -1.64 24.35
N ASN A 247 16.81 -0.61 24.20
CA ASN A 247 16.99 0.08 22.93
C ASN A 247 17.53 -0.89 21.86
N ILE A 248 17.01 -0.77 20.66
CA ILE A 248 17.44 -1.59 19.52
C ILE A 248 18.55 -0.89 18.73
N THR A 249 19.50 -1.66 18.21
CA THR A 249 20.56 -1.11 17.35
C THR A 249 20.12 -1.02 15.91
N ARG A 250 20.82 -0.21 15.11
CA ARG A 250 20.56 -0.02 13.68
C ARG A 250 20.70 -1.32 12.90
N GLU A 251 21.71 -2.15 13.21
CA GLU A 251 21.88 -3.46 12.56
C GLU A 251 20.78 -4.46 12.93
N GLN A 252 20.34 -4.47 14.20
CA GLN A 252 19.21 -5.29 14.62
C GLN A 252 17.92 -4.85 13.92
N THR A 253 17.73 -3.55 13.75
CA THR A 253 16.60 -3.00 12.99
C THR A 253 16.65 -3.43 11.52
N ALA A 254 17.82 -3.35 10.88
CA ALA A 254 17.99 -3.81 9.49
C ALA A 254 17.60 -5.29 9.34
N LYS A 255 18.07 -6.15 10.25
CA LYS A 255 17.66 -7.56 10.27
C LYS A 255 16.15 -7.71 10.40
N MET A 256 15.54 -7.06 11.39
CA MET A 256 14.10 -7.18 11.61
C MET A 256 13.27 -6.74 10.40
N LEU A 257 13.64 -5.65 9.75
CA LEU A 257 12.92 -5.12 8.58
C LEU A 257 13.02 -6.07 7.38
N ILE A 258 14.21 -6.60 7.10
CA ILE A 258 14.44 -7.53 5.98
C ILE A 258 13.72 -8.85 6.22
N ASP A 259 13.81 -9.42 7.43
CA ASP A 259 13.15 -10.67 7.78
C ASP A 259 11.61 -10.49 7.81
N ALA A 260 11.10 -9.37 8.36
CA ALA A 260 9.67 -9.08 8.44
C ALA A 260 9.01 -8.89 7.06
N LEU A 261 9.76 -8.38 6.09
CA LEU A 261 9.32 -8.19 4.70
C LEU A 261 9.66 -9.37 3.80
N GLU A 262 10.25 -10.43 4.35
CA GLU A 262 10.70 -11.63 3.63
C GLU A 262 11.57 -11.30 2.41
N LYS A 263 12.42 -10.26 2.53
CA LYS A 263 13.33 -9.87 1.45
C LYS A 263 14.59 -10.71 1.46
N GLU A 264 15.13 -10.92 0.28
CA GLU A 264 16.42 -11.61 0.14
C GLU A 264 17.55 -10.79 0.79
N THR A 265 18.46 -11.48 1.47
CA THR A 265 19.67 -10.84 1.98
C THR A 265 20.67 -10.58 0.85
N ALA A 266 21.56 -9.61 1.02
CA ALA A 266 22.56 -9.25 0.02
C ALA A 266 23.97 -9.40 0.62
N GLU A 267 24.85 -10.08 -0.11
CA GLU A 267 26.24 -10.32 0.27
C GLU A 267 27.19 -9.88 -0.87
N PRO A 268 27.33 -8.55 -1.12
CA PRO A 268 28.26 -8.05 -2.13
C PRO A 268 29.71 -8.37 -1.72
N GLU A 269 30.62 -8.45 -2.71
CA GLU A 269 32.05 -8.72 -2.45
C GLU A 269 32.69 -7.64 -1.56
N GLN A 270 32.23 -6.40 -1.70
CA GLN A 270 32.69 -5.27 -0.90
C GLN A 270 31.51 -4.62 -0.16
N SER A 271 31.74 -4.31 1.11
CA SER A 271 30.76 -3.60 1.91
C SER A 271 30.51 -2.19 1.38
N SER A 272 29.25 -1.79 1.39
CA SER A 272 28.84 -0.41 1.11
C SER A 272 29.28 0.57 2.21
N TYR A 273 29.70 0.05 3.38
CA TYR A 273 30.03 0.86 4.57
C TYR A 273 31.35 0.44 5.18
N THR A 274 32.17 1.43 5.55
CA THR A 274 33.53 1.21 6.10
C THR A 274 33.52 0.58 7.49
N ASP A 275 32.43 0.71 8.21
CA ASP A 275 32.25 0.19 9.59
C ASP A 275 31.40 -1.09 9.67
N VAL A 276 31.09 -1.70 8.53
CA VAL A 276 30.37 -2.97 8.44
C VAL A 276 31.25 -3.98 7.69
N ALA A 277 32.02 -4.75 8.44
CA ALA A 277 32.90 -5.74 7.84
C ALA A 277 32.11 -6.93 7.25
N ASN A 278 32.61 -7.58 6.19
CA ASN A 278 31.93 -8.68 5.50
C ASN A 278 31.69 -9.91 6.41
N ASN A 279 32.50 -10.09 7.44
CA ASN A 279 32.34 -11.15 8.44
C ASN A 279 31.45 -10.74 9.63
N ARG A 280 30.88 -9.54 9.61
CA ARG A 280 29.94 -9.10 10.65
C ARG A 280 28.64 -9.89 10.52
N TRP A 281 28.08 -10.36 11.65
CA TRP A 281 26.85 -11.15 11.65
C TRP A 281 25.67 -10.46 10.92
N SER A 282 25.61 -9.13 10.97
CA SER A 282 24.54 -8.31 10.37
C SER A 282 24.80 -7.89 8.93
N TYR A 283 25.99 -8.19 8.37
CA TYR A 283 26.44 -7.71 7.08
C TYR A 283 25.39 -7.82 5.99
N ARG A 284 24.90 -9.03 5.74
CA ARG A 284 23.93 -9.31 4.69
C ARG A 284 22.59 -8.58 4.83
N TRP A 285 22.14 -8.33 6.06
CA TRP A 285 20.90 -7.60 6.31
C TRP A 285 21.08 -6.08 6.17
N VAL A 286 22.22 -5.57 6.59
CA VAL A 286 22.57 -4.14 6.40
C VAL A 286 22.67 -3.82 4.92
N GLU A 287 23.39 -4.66 4.14
CA GLU A 287 23.51 -4.50 2.70
C GLU A 287 22.16 -4.60 1.98
N ALA A 288 21.32 -5.57 2.38
CA ALA A 288 19.97 -5.70 1.84
C ALA A 288 19.10 -4.47 2.15
N ALA A 289 19.08 -4.01 3.41
CA ALA A 289 18.29 -2.84 3.80
C ALA A 289 18.75 -1.56 3.08
N SER A 290 20.04 -1.47 2.81
CA SER A 290 20.64 -0.36 2.05
C SER A 290 20.28 -0.44 0.55
N LYS A 291 20.42 -1.62 -0.06
CA LYS A 291 20.05 -1.90 -1.45
C LYS A 291 18.57 -1.61 -1.71
N GLU A 292 17.71 -2.01 -0.78
CA GLU A 292 16.29 -1.72 -0.83
C GLU A 292 15.96 -0.23 -0.56
N GLY A 293 16.91 0.57 -0.10
CA GLY A 293 16.70 1.97 0.26
C GLY A 293 15.91 2.19 1.55
N TYR A 294 15.66 1.13 2.34
CA TYR A 294 14.93 1.23 3.60
C TYR A 294 15.72 1.95 4.67
N MET A 295 17.00 1.57 4.81
CA MET A 295 17.95 2.21 5.70
C MET A 295 19.17 2.66 4.91
N VAL A 296 19.70 3.83 5.24
CA VAL A 296 20.91 4.35 4.62
C VAL A 296 21.94 4.69 5.70
N GLY A 297 23.21 4.75 5.29
CA GLY A 297 24.29 5.19 6.16
C GLY A 297 24.31 6.70 6.36
N TYR A 298 25.34 7.15 7.06
CA TYR A 298 25.63 8.56 7.30
C TYR A 298 26.72 9.08 6.34
N ASN A 299 26.92 10.37 6.36
CA ASN A 299 28.03 10.99 5.64
C ASN A 299 29.37 10.35 6.06
N GLY A 300 30.25 10.13 5.09
CA GLY A 300 31.53 9.45 5.31
C GLY A 300 31.49 7.93 5.10
N GLY A 301 30.38 7.38 4.56
CA GLY A 301 30.29 5.96 4.21
C GLY A 301 30.23 5.04 5.41
N VAL A 302 29.63 5.46 6.51
CA VAL A 302 29.44 4.66 7.74
C VAL A 302 27.96 4.34 7.98
N PHE A 303 27.66 3.17 8.49
CA PHE A 303 26.31 2.74 8.85
C PHE A 303 25.99 2.90 10.33
N LYS A 304 26.99 2.85 11.18
CA LYS A 304 26.92 2.82 12.65
C LYS A 304 26.08 1.64 13.18
N PRO A 305 26.47 0.39 12.89
CA PRO A 305 25.63 -0.79 13.14
C PRO A 305 25.26 -0.98 14.61
N GLU A 306 26.16 -0.70 15.55
CA GLU A 306 25.95 -0.88 16.99
C GLU A 306 25.22 0.29 17.68
N SER A 307 25.07 1.42 16.98
CA SER A 307 24.38 2.57 17.55
C SER A 307 22.90 2.28 17.70
N ALA A 308 22.32 2.68 18.82
CA ALA A 308 20.88 2.65 18.99
C ALA A 308 20.21 3.53 17.93
N ILE A 309 19.09 3.05 17.36
CA ILE A 309 18.30 3.82 16.38
C ILE A 309 17.32 4.75 17.08
N THR A 310 17.18 5.97 16.56
CA THR A 310 16.19 6.91 17.09
C THR A 310 14.80 6.63 16.52
N ARG A 311 13.76 7.15 17.21
CA ARG A 311 12.37 7.04 16.75
C ARG A 311 12.18 7.74 15.39
N ALA A 312 12.87 8.86 15.14
CA ALA A 312 12.86 9.54 13.86
C ALA A 312 13.48 8.70 12.73
N GLU A 313 14.60 8.03 12.99
CA GLU A 313 15.23 7.13 12.02
C GLU A 313 14.35 5.92 11.72
N MET A 314 13.70 5.33 12.74
CA MET A 314 12.73 4.24 12.53
C MET A 314 11.52 4.69 11.72
N ALA A 315 10.92 5.84 12.04
CA ALA A 315 9.83 6.41 11.27
C ALA A 315 10.23 6.67 9.80
N THR A 316 11.48 7.11 9.58
CA THR A 316 12.03 7.32 8.24
C THR A 316 12.16 6.01 7.46
N ALA A 317 12.68 4.95 8.10
CA ALA A 317 12.79 3.64 7.48
C ALA A 317 11.40 3.10 7.09
N LEU A 318 10.44 3.15 8.02
CA LEU A 318 9.06 2.72 7.77
C LEU A 318 8.36 3.53 6.68
N SER A 319 8.57 4.85 6.63
CA SER A 319 8.02 5.70 5.55
C SER A 319 8.56 5.31 4.18
N ARG A 320 9.86 5.03 4.08
CA ARG A 320 10.50 4.58 2.84
C ARG A 320 9.97 3.22 2.40
N ILE A 321 9.84 2.29 3.34
CA ILE A 321 9.24 0.98 3.08
C ILE A 321 7.82 1.15 2.60
N ALA A 322 6.99 1.92 3.32
CA ALA A 322 5.59 2.14 2.99
C ALA A 322 5.43 2.74 1.59
N ALA A 323 6.25 3.72 1.23
CA ALA A 323 6.24 4.31 -0.10
C ALA A 323 6.65 3.30 -1.18
N LYS A 324 7.72 2.52 -0.94
CA LYS A 324 8.22 1.52 -1.90
C LYS A 324 7.30 0.32 -2.06
N GLU A 325 6.78 -0.21 -0.96
CA GLU A 325 5.84 -1.34 -0.96
C GLU A 325 4.41 -0.90 -1.29
N GLY A 326 4.21 0.40 -1.55
CA GLY A 326 2.95 0.97 -1.98
C GLY A 326 1.85 0.89 -0.90
N LEU A 327 2.18 1.10 0.38
CA LEU A 327 1.17 1.25 1.42
C LEU A 327 0.33 2.49 1.15
N ILE A 328 -0.94 2.45 1.60
CA ILE A 328 -1.87 3.54 1.35
C ILE A 328 -1.80 4.53 2.50
N MET A 329 -1.74 5.82 2.15
CA MET A 329 -1.85 6.89 3.13
C MET A 329 -3.29 6.99 3.65
N THR A 330 -3.43 7.20 4.94
CA THR A 330 -4.69 7.56 5.59
C THR A 330 -4.89 9.08 5.52
N SER A 331 -6.10 9.56 5.81
CA SER A 331 -6.38 11.00 5.94
C SER A 331 -5.85 11.62 7.23
N SER A 332 -5.03 10.90 7.99
CA SER A 332 -4.53 11.39 9.27
C SER A 332 -3.67 12.64 9.09
N THR A 333 -4.11 13.73 9.71
CA THR A 333 -3.40 15.01 9.79
C THR A 333 -2.75 15.23 11.16
N LYS A 334 -2.61 14.15 11.94
CA LYS A 334 -2.04 14.25 13.29
C LYS A 334 -0.64 14.85 13.25
N THR A 335 -0.42 15.82 14.09
CA THR A 335 0.88 16.49 14.28
C THR A 335 1.38 16.26 15.70
N PHE A 336 2.64 16.53 15.95
CA PHE A 336 3.29 16.37 17.24
C PHE A 336 3.95 17.67 17.63
N SER A 337 3.81 18.08 18.90
CA SER A 337 4.29 19.35 19.43
C SER A 337 5.81 19.51 19.38
N ASP A 338 6.53 18.39 19.37
CA ASP A 338 7.99 18.31 19.36
C ASP A 338 8.60 18.00 17.99
N VAL A 339 7.79 17.97 16.92
CA VAL A 339 8.25 17.78 15.54
C VAL A 339 8.15 19.11 14.81
N ALA A 340 9.20 19.92 14.94
CA ALA A 340 9.27 21.21 14.26
C ALA A 340 9.47 21.03 12.74
N ASP A 341 8.91 21.95 11.96
CA ASP A 341 9.17 22.03 10.53
C ASP A 341 10.65 22.32 10.22
N GLY A 342 11.12 21.82 9.07
CA GLY A 342 12.50 22.03 8.62
C GLY A 342 13.53 21.06 9.20
N LYS A 343 13.17 20.18 10.10
CA LYS A 343 14.04 19.08 10.52
C LYS A 343 14.08 18.01 9.43
N TRP A 344 15.20 17.31 9.27
CA TRP A 344 15.39 16.31 8.23
C TRP A 344 14.35 15.17 8.28
N TYR A 345 13.81 14.86 9.47
CA TYR A 345 12.84 13.81 9.70
C TYR A 345 11.37 14.25 9.61
N SER A 346 11.08 15.57 9.57
CA SER A 346 9.70 16.08 9.73
C SER A 346 8.76 15.58 8.64
N SER A 347 9.21 15.52 7.38
CA SER A 347 8.43 14.98 6.28
C SER A 347 8.18 13.48 6.44
N TYR A 348 9.18 12.71 6.86
CA TYR A 348 9.05 11.27 7.07
C TYR A 348 8.12 10.93 8.23
N ILE A 349 8.16 11.68 9.33
CA ILE A 349 7.23 11.49 10.45
C ILE A 349 5.80 11.78 10.00
N ARG A 350 5.54 12.86 9.24
CA ARG A 350 4.23 13.14 8.66
C ARG A 350 3.75 12.01 7.75
N GLN A 351 4.61 11.51 6.88
CA GLN A 351 4.29 10.36 6.02
C GLN A 351 3.99 9.11 6.84
N ALA A 352 4.80 8.80 7.87
CA ALA A 352 4.55 7.65 8.73
C ALA A 352 3.21 7.74 9.49
N VAL A 353 2.78 8.95 9.87
CA VAL A 353 1.43 9.20 10.40
C VAL A 353 0.38 8.94 9.33
N GLN A 354 0.56 9.47 8.13
CA GLN A 354 -0.37 9.27 7.02
C GLN A 354 -0.49 7.79 6.63
N TYR A 355 0.58 7.02 6.72
CA TYR A 355 0.54 5.57 6.54
C TYR A 355 -0.04 4.80 7.75
N GLY A 356 -0.41 5.48 8.84
CA GLY A 356 -0.94 4.85 10.05
C GLY A 356 0.10 4.05 10.86
N LEU A 357 1.40 4.23 10.58
CA LEU A 357 2.49 3.43 11.17
C LEU A 357 2.85 3.89 12.57
N ILE A 358 2.65 5.16 12.88
CA ILE A 358 2.99 5.78 14.15
C ILE A 358 1.83 6.60 14.72
N SER A 359 1.72 6.63 16.03
CA SER A 359 0.67 7.36 16.75
C SER A 359 1.19 8.41 17.77
N GLY A 360 2.49 8.38 18.07
CA GLY A 360 3.08 9.21 19.14
C GLY A 360 2.60 8.83 20.54
N TYR A 361 2.92 9.66 21.50
CA TYR A 361 2.55 9.48 22.91
C TYR A 361 1.25 10.21 23.27
N THR A 362 0.69 9.87 24.43
CA THR A 362 -0.57 10.46 24.92
C THR A 362 -0.43 11.94 25.28
N ASP A 363 0.79 12.42 25.53
CA ASP A 363 1.11 13.83 25.78
C ASP A 363 1.21 14.70 24.51
N GLY A 364 0.92 14.12 23.35
CA GLY A 364 0.97 14.83 22.07
C GLY A 364 2.37 14.95 21.46
N THR A 365 3.37 14.26 22.02
CA THR A 365 4.74 14.24 21.50
C THR A 365 5.03 12.99 20.65
N PHE A 366 6.06 13.06 19.81
CA PHE A 366 6.62 11.91 19.09
C PHE A 366 7.97 11.47 19.65
N ARG A 367 8.72 12.38 20.22
CA ARG A 367 10.07 12.22 20.77
C ARG A 367 11.07 11.72 19.71
N PRO A 368 11.29 12.48 18.63
CA PRO A 368 12.04 12.03 17.46
C PRO A 368 13.48 11.61 17.75
N GLU A 369 14.15 12.30 18.65
CA GLU A 369 15.56 12.04 19.00
C GLU A 369 15.73 10.96 20.10
N GLN A 370 14.64 10.48 20.70
CA GLN A 370 14.70 9.39 21.66
C GLN A 370 15.00 8.09 20.95
N TYR A 371 15.85 7.24 21.56
CA TYR A 371 16.06 5.89 21.09
C TYR A 371 14.79 5.05 21.24
N ILE A 372 14.53 4.20 20.25
CA ILE A 372 13.36 3.33 20.26
C ILE A 372 13.66 2.00 20.96
N THR A 373 12.68 1.48 21.72
CA THR A 373 12.79 0.18 22.37
C THR A 373 12.43 -0.96 21.41
N ARG A 374 12.80 -2.18 21.77
CA ARG A 374 12.43 -3.39 21.02
C ARG A 374 10.91 -3.56 20.95
N ALA A 375 10.21 -3.33 22.06
CA ALA A 375 8.74 -3.41 22.11
C ALA A 375 8.07 -2.38 21.16
N GLU A 376 8.55 -1.14 21.17
CA GLU A 376 8.05 -0.12 20.25
C GLU A 376 8.35 -0.47 18.79
N THR A 377 9.52 -1.05 18.52
CA THR A 377 9.93 -1.45 17.17
C THR A 377 9.02 -2.54 16.61
N VAL A 378 8.77 -3.63 17.34
CA VAL A 378 7.85 -4.68 16.87
C VAL A 378 6.44 -4.16 16.67
N THR A 379 5.98 -3.24 17.54
CA THR A 379 4.66 -2.61 17.40
C THR A 379 4.54 -1.81 16.11
N MET A 380 5.57 -1.05 15.74
CA MET A 380 5.58 -0.28 14.49
C MET A 380 5.68 -1.19 13.26
N ILE A 381 6.50 -2.24 13.30
CA ILE A 381 6.65 -3.19 12.20
C ILE A 381 5.34 -3.96 11.99
N ASN A 382 4.69 -4.45 13.05
CA ASN A 382 3.42 -5.16 12.94
C ASN A 382 2.32 -4.27 12.32
N ARG A 383 2.26 -2.98 12.70
CA ARG A 383 1.34 -2.02 12.06
C ARG A 383 1.62 -1.89 10.56
N MET A 384 2.89 -1.82 10.16
CA MET A 384 3.28 -1.77 8.76
C MET A 384 2.86 -3.04 8.00
N LEU A 385 2.97 -4.20 8.64
CA LEU A 385 2.59 -5.50 8.06
C LEU A 385 1.08 -5.78 8.13
N GLY A 386 0.30 -4.93 8.82
CA GLY A 386 -1.12 -5.17 9.07
C GLY A 386 -1.38 -6.33 10.04
N ARG A 387 -0.39 -6.75 10.84
CA ARG A 387 -0.50 -7.85 11.79
C ARG A 387 -1.16 -7.36 13.08
N ASN A 388 -2.14 -8.15 13.58
CA ASN A 388 -2.88 -7.81 14.79
C ASN A 388 -3.12 -9.07 15.63
N TYR A 389 -2.56 -9.09 16.84
CA TYR A 389 -2.71 -10.17 17.81
C TYR A 389 -4.17 -10.51 18.12
N GLU A 390 -5.06 -9.51 18.22
CA GLU A 390 -6.47 -9.73 18.53
C GLU A 390 -7.20 -10.58 17.47
N THR A 391 -6.74 -10.54 16.23
CA THR A 391 -7.27 -11.33 15.13
C THR A 391 -6.51 -12.63 14.91
N ALA A 392 -5.32 -12.78 15.47
CA ALA A 392 -4.47 -13.96 15.38
C ALA A 392 -4.85 -15.02 16.43
N THR A 393 -6.04 -15.60 16.28
CA THR A 393 -6.64 -16.51 17.28
C THR A 393 -5.77 -17.72 17.65
N GLU A 394 -4.94 -18.17 16.72
CA GLU A 394 -3.98 -19.26 16.97
C GLU A 394 -2.97 -18.89 18.07
N LEU A 395 -2.52 -17.63 18.09
CA LEU A 395 -1.56 -17.14 19.10
C LEU A 395 -2.15 -17.09 20.51
N HIS A 396 -3.47 -16.97 20.67
CA HIS A 396 -4.10 -16.92 21.98
C HIS A 396 -3.95 -18.24 22.78
N SER A 397 -3.73 -19.34 22.08
CA SER A 397 -3.50 -20.67 22.68
C SER A 397 -2.01 -20.98 22.91
N MET A 398 -1.11 -20.15 22.42
CA MET A 398 0.33 -20.35 22.51
C MET A 398 0.94 -19.63 23.72
N ALA A 399 1.95 -20.26 24.32
CA ALA A 399 2.71 -19.61 25.38
C ALA A 399 3.71 -18.61 24.79
N CYS A 400 3.89 -17.48 25.48
CA CYS A 400 4.95 -16.55 25.11
C CYS A 400 6.33 -17.22 25.25
N PRO A 401 7.18 -17.18 24.20
CA PRO A 401 8.47 -17.82 24.24
C PRO A 401 9.49 -17.12 25.17
N PHE A 402 9.14 -15.95 25.73
CA PHE A 402 10.03 -15.11 26.52
C PHE A 402 9.52 -14.97 27.96
N PRO A 403 10.26 -15.46 28.96
CA PRO A 403 9.81 -15.44 30.35
C PRO A 403 9.74 -14.03 30.97
N ASP A 404 10.43 -13.04 30.39
CA ASP A 404 10.40 -11.64 30.81
C ASP A 404 9.23 -10.83 30.19
N VAL A 405 8.38 -11.45 29.38
CA VAL A 405 7.23 -10.82 28.74
C VAL A 405 5.93 -11.37 29.31
N SER A 406 5.38 -10.69 30.31
CA SER A 406 4.09 -11.06 30.89
C SER A 406 2.92 -10.63 30.02
N GLN A 407 1.77 -11.27 30.15
CA GLN A 407 0.51 -10.88 29.46
C GLN A 407 0.06 -9.44 29.77
N SER A 408 0.48 -8.88 30.90
CA SER A 408 0.21 -7.48 31.27
C SER A 408 1.15 -6.48 30.59
N ASN A 409 2.17 -6.95 29.87
CA ASN A 409 3.02 -6.05 29.10
C ASN A 409 2.21 -5.44 27.94
N TRP A 410 2.25 -4.11 27.81
CA TRP A 410 1.51 -3.38 26.79
C TRP A 410 1.77 -3.84 25.34
N ALA A 411 2.97 -4.38 25.08
CA ALA A 411 3.38 -4.86 23.77
C ALA A 411 3.24 -6.40 23.64
N TYR A 412 2.66 -7.09 24.62
CA TYR A 412 2.57 -8.56 24.64
C TYR A 412 2.09 -9.13 23.30
N GLY A 413 0.94 -8.69 22.83
CA GLY A 413 0.37 -9.16 21.56
C GLY A 413 1.29 -8.91 20.37
N ASN A 414 1.92 -7.73 20.31
CA ASN A 414 2.87 -7.41 19.24
C ASN A 414 4.13 -8.27 19.30
N ILE A 415 4.59 -8.62 20.48
CA ILE A 415 5.76 -9.51 20.67
C ILE A 415 5.41 -10.94 20.24
N MET A 416 4.21 -11.43 20.57
CA MET A 416 3.72 -12.75 20.14
C MET A 416 3.64 -12.82 18.60
N GLU A 417 3.06 -11.83 17.95
CA GLU A 417 2.96 -11.71 16.48
C GLU A 417 4.34 -11.71 15.79
N ALA A 418 5.33 -11.08 16.41
CA ALA A 418 6.67 -10.95 15.83
C ALA A 418 7.54 -12.21 16.04
N ALA A 419 7.30 -12.97 17.12
CA ALA A 419 8.19 -14.02 17.60
C ALA A 419 7.71 -15.44 17.32
N ILE A 420 6.48 -15.62 16.86
CA ILE A 420 5.89 -16.94 16.62
C ILE A 420 5.38 -17.02 15.18
N THR A 421 5.80 -18.06 14.46
CA THR A 421 5.20 -18.38 13.16
C THR A 421 3.82 -18.99 13.40
N HIS A 422 2.79 -18.43 12.80
CA HIS A 422 1.40 -18.85 12.97
C HIS A 422 0.57 -18.58 11.71
N LYS A 423 -0.60 -19.18 11.61
CA LYS A 423 -1.57 -18.95 10.53
C LYS A 423 -2.60 -17.91 10.97
N HIS A 424 -2.97 -17.04 10.04
CA HIS A 424 -3.89 -15.93 10.30
C HIS A 424 -5.16 -16.03 9.46
#